data_3767191a7b9760fcccfcc17e2ed92832
#
_entry.id   3767191a7b9760fcccfcc17e2ed92832
#
_cell.length_a   1.000
_cell.length_b   1.000
_cell.length_c   1.000
_cell.angle_alpha   90.00
_cell.angle_beta   90.00
_cell.angle_gamma   90.00
#
_symmetry.space_group_name_H-M   'P 1'
#
loop_
_entity.id
_entity.type
_entity.pdbx_description
1 polymer ?
#
loop_
_entity_poly.entity_id
_entity_poly.type
_entity_poly.pdbx_seq_one_letter_code
_entity_poly.pdbx_strand_id
1 'polypeptide(L)'
;MKIKASQQAAFEHLLDISVQISKESNIDILMEKILMASVEISNADAGSIYLVNQSKELEFRTVYNDSMGLHLGGSSAEKITFPSVPLFVDDKPNRTAIVAHAANSGEVINIEDVYDALPYDFSAARTMDTKTGYRTKSMLTFPLKDHTDDIVGVIQLINAMEGNEIISFSKQVENQILSFASLGAIALTNKALIFNMEQLFESFAKTIAAAIDAKSPHTGGHCKRVPELTLMIADAVHDYDEGPLATFKLSDEERHQLNIAGWLHDCGKIATPDHVIEKSRKLQTIFDRIHYVSAKLEIASRDIDLAVQDEIIAALKLGKTVQVQQLERKREVAQKQLQLDKAFLLRVNIGGEFLTDEQAQMIHTIATRYQITLDSERQNVLTTNEIDNLSVKRGTLNNEERSIIQKHMDVTLNILEALPFPKHLANVAEYALGHHETMDGKGYPRGLVKAQMSVPARLMAIADVFEALSASDRPYKSAKPVSECLTIMSNMVKNNHLDPDLFTIFVRSKVYEKYIHKFADPKQIDDFNIEAILPTT
;
A
#
# COMPACT_ATOMS: atom_id res chain seq x y z
N MET A 1 -49.71 -36.80 10.73
CA MET A 1 -49.22 -35.72 11.60
C MET A 1 -47.71 -35.83 11.90
N LYS A 2 -47.17 -37.00 12.26
CA LYS A 2 -45.72 -37.20 12.56
C LYS A 2 -44.81 -36.95 11.35
N ILE A 3 -45.22 -37.31 10.13
CA ILE A 3 -44.42 -37.11 8.90
C ILE A 3 -44.28 -35.62 8.56
N LYS A 4 -45.32 -34.79 8.76
CA LYS A 4 -45.24 -33.32 8.55
C LYS A 4 -44.33 -32.64 9.58
N ALA A 5 -44.32 -33.09 10.83
CA ALA A 5 -43.46 -32.53 11.87
C ALA A 5 -41.97 -32.86 11.62
N SER A 6 -41.65 -34.07 11.12
CA SER A 6 -40.29 -34.45 10.73
C SER A 6 -39.79 -33.69 9.51
N GLN A 7 -40.65 -33.45 8.52
CA GLN A 7 -40.29 -32.64 7.33
C GLN A 7 -40.08 -31.15 7.66
N GLN A 8 -40.86 -30.62 8.61
CA GLN A 8 -40.73 -29.24 9.04
C GLN A 8 -39.44 -29.03 9.86
N ALA A 9 -39.09 -29.96 10.75
CA ALA A 9 -37.84 -29.93 11.49
C ALA A 9 -36.60 -30.00 10.57
N ALA A 10 -36.66 -30.88 9.55
CA ALA A 10 -35.59 -30.97 8.53
C ALA A 10 -35.45 -29.68 7.70
N PHE A 11 -36.58 -29.02 7.39
CA PHE A 11 -36.56 -27.76 6.66
C PHE A 11 -35.99 -26.60 7.52
N GLU A 12 -36.37 -26.51 8.79
CA GLU A 12 -35.85 -25.53 9.73
C GLU A 12 -34.33 -25.71 9.93
N HIS A 13 -33.86 -26.95 10.03
CA HIS A 13 -32.42 -27.25 10.11
C HIS A 13 -31.66 -26.85 8.86
N LEU A 14 -32.20 -27.09 7.67
CA LEU A 14 -31.62 -26.62 6.40
C LEU A 14 -31.54 -25.11 6.30
N LEU A 15 -32.54 -24.39 6.81
CA LEU A 15 -32.50 -22.93 6.85
C LEU A 15 -31.43 -22.43 7.81
N ASP A 16 -31.26 -23.04 8.99
CA ASP A 16 -30.21 -22.68 9.94
C ASP A 16 -28.79 -22.88 9.36
N ILE A 17 -28.57 -24.01 8.69
CA ILE A 17 -27.31 -24.28 7.99
C ILE A 17 -27.08 -23.25 6.90
N SER A 18 -28.10 -22.91 6.11
CA SER A 18 -27.99 -21.90 5.03
C SER A 18 -27.62 -20.52 5.56
N VAL A 19 -28.16 -20.12 6.73
CA VAL A 19 -27.81 -18.88 7.42
C VAL A 19 -26.36 -18.91 7.93
N GLN A 20 -25.90 -20.04 8.47
CA GLN A 20 -24.52 -20.20 8.93
C GLN A 20 -23.52 -20.14 7.77
N ILE A 21 -23.84 -20.79 6.64
CA ILE A 21 -23.07 -20.74 5.40
C ILE A 21 -22.95 -19.29 4.90
N SER A 22 -24.05 -18.55 4.87
CA SER A 22 -24.09 -17.16 4.41
C SER A 22 -23.26 -16.21 5.26
N LYS A 23 -23.06 -16.49 6.54
CA LYS A 23 -22.31 -15.65 7.50
C LYS A 23 -20.82 -15.99 7.56
N GLU A 24 -20.42 -17.16 7.04
CA GLU A 24 -19.02 -17.59 7.11
C GLU A 24 -18.15 -16.73 6.21
N SER A 25 -17.07 -16.21 6.76
CA SER A 25 -16.11 -15.37 6.03
C SER A 25 -14.96 -16.19 5.43
N ASN A 26 -14.54 -17.26 6.08
CA ASN A 26 -13.45 -18.11 5.61
C ASN A 26 -13.97 -19.13 4.58
N ILE A 27 -13.38 -19.14 3.38
CA ILE A 27 -13.83 -20.00 2.26
C ILE A 27 -13.61 -21.49 2.57
N ASP A 28 -12.54 -21.86 3.26
CA ASP A 28 -12.23 -23.25 3.58
C ASP A 28 -13.21 -23.79 4.64
N ILE A 29 -13.52 -22.98 5.66
CA ILE A 29 -14.55 -23.31 6.65
C ILE A 29 -15.94 -23.35 6.02
N LEU A 30 -16.23 -22.46 5.07
CA LEU A 30 -17.47 -22.46 4.31
C LEU A 30 -17.66 -23.78 3.55
N MET A 31 -16.63 -24.25 2.86
CA MET A 31 -16.66 -25.51 2.12
C MET A 31 -16.82 -26.71 3.05
N GLU A 32 -16.12 -26.71 4.18
CA GLU A 32 -16.30 -27.73 5.21
C GLU A 32 -17.75 -27.79 5.69
N LYS A 33 -18.37 -26.66 6.02
CA LYS A 33 -19.80 -26.60 6.43
C LYS A 33 -20.73 -27.13 5.33
N ILE A 34 -20.47 -26.80 4.07
CA ILE A 34 -21.25 -27.32 2.94
C ILE A 34 -21.09 -28.84 2.82
N LEU A 35 -19.87 -29.35 2.94
CA LEU A 35 -19.61 -30.80 2.91
C LEU A 35 -20.29 -31.52 4.08
N MET A 36 -20.09 -31.04 5.32
CA MET A 36 -20.65 -31.67 6.52
C MET A 36 -22.17 -31.69 6.48
N ALA A 37 -22.81 -30.62 6.07
CA ALA A 37 -24.25 -30.58 5.88
C ALA A 37 -24.72 -31.56 4.78
N SER A 38 -23.95 -31.72 3.70
CA SER A 38 -24.25 -32.70 2.64
C SER A 38 -24.16 -34.15 3.16
N VAL A 39 -23.15 -34.44 3.97
CA VAL A 39 -22.94 -35.72 4.65
C VAL A 39 -24.12 -36.00 5.58
N GLU A 40 -24.51 -35.04 6.42
CA GLU A 40 -25.61 -35.17 7.38
C GLU A 40 -26.96 -35.40 6.68
N ILE A 41 -27.31 -34.59 5.66
CA ILE A 41 -28.53 -34.70 4.87
C ILE A 41 -28.64 -36.05 4.18
N SER A 42 -27.52 -36.58 3.68
CA SER A 42 -27.47 -37.84 2.93
C SER A 42 -27.29 -39.07 3.81
N ASN A 43 -26.97 -38.88 5.08
CA ASN A 43 -26.47 -39.93 5.97
C ASN A 43 -25.30 -40.70 5.35
N ALA A 44 -24.38 -39.99 4.67
CA ALA A 44 -23.19 -40.58 4.06
C ALA A 44 -22.12 -40.83 5.13
N ASP A 45 -21.34 -41.89 5.00
CA ASP A 45 -20.20 -42.20 5.86
C ASP A 45 -18.97 -41.32 5.56
N ALA A 46 -18.85 -40.88 4.30
CA ALA A 46 -17.75 -40.06 3.87
C ALA A 46 -18.13 -39.06 2.78
N GLY A 47 -17.30 -38.02 2.64
CA GLY A 47 -17.46 -37.05 1.57
C GLY A 47 -16.19 -36.25 1.30
N SER A 48 -16.13 -35.68 0.11
CA SER A 48 -15.07 -34.77 -0.30
C SER A 48 -15.65 -33.59 -1.09
N ILE A 49 -15.09 -32.40 -0.90
CA ILE A 49 -15.41 -31.24 -1.70
C ILE A 49 -14.17 -30.76 -2.45
N TYR A 50 -14.39 -30.43 -3.71
CA TYR A 50 -13.36 -30.00 -4.65
C TYR A 50 -13.71 -28.61 -5.18
N LEU A 51 -12.69 -27.79 -5.47
CA LEU A 51 -12.84 -26.57 -6.25
C LEU A 51 -12.06 -26.67 -7.56
N VAL A 52 -12.59 -26.01 -8.58
CA VAL A 52 -11.89 -25.86 -9.86
C VAL A 52 -10.83 -24.77 -9.69
N ASN A 53 -9.55 -25.11 -9.95
CA ASN A 53 -8.45 -24.16 -9.91
C ASN A 53 -8.22 -23.49 -11.28
N GLN A 54 -7.28 -22.52 -11.33
CA GLN A 54 -6.92 -21.81 -12.55
C GLN A 54 -6.33 -22.71 -13.65
N SER A 55 -5.75 -23.85 -13.29
CA SER A 55 -5.19 -24.84 -14.20
C SER A 55 -6.25 -25.79 -14.76
N LYS A 56 -7.54 -25.56 -14.47
CA LYS A 56 -8.65 -26.44 -14.82
C LYS A 56 -8.52 -27.85 -14.22
N GLU A 57 -8.17 -27.92 -12.97
CA GLU A 57 -8.10 -29.14 -12.18
C GLU A 57 -9.01 -29.02 -10.96
N LEU A 58 -9.53 -30.13 -10.48
CA LEU A 58 -10.28 -30.25 -9.23
C LEU A 58 -9.31 -30.47 -8.08
N GLU A 59 -9.16 -29.45 -7.24
CA GLU A 59 -8.34 -29.48 -6.04
C GLU A 59 -9.19 -29.86 -4.83
N PHE A 60 -8.74 -30.84 -4.05
CA PHE A 60 -9.38 -31.19 -2.78
C PHE A 60 -9.28 -30.03 -1.78
N ARG A 61 -10.42 -29.69 -1.17
CA ARG A 61 -10.45 -28.64 -0.13
C ARG A 61 -10.81 -29.18 1.25
N THR A 62 -11.69 -30.17 1.32
CA THR A 62 -12.01 -30.87 2.55
C THR A 62 -12.32 -32.33 2.23
N VAL A 63 -11.84 -33.23 3.06
CA VAL A 63 -12.13 -34.67 3.03
C VAL A 63 -12.55 -35.12 4.40
N TYR A 64 -13.67 -35.82 4.48
CA TYR A 64 -14.23 -36.36 5.70
C TYR A 64 -14.57 -37.83 5.55
N ASN A 65 -14.30 -38.65 6.56
CA ASN A 65 -14.71 -40.06 6.62
C ASN A 65 -14.91 -40.44 8.09
N ASP A 66 -16.16 -40.73 8.48
CA ASP A 66 -16.54 -41.04 9.87
C ASP A 66 -15.95 -42.37 10.33
N SER A 67 -16.18 -43.44 9.57
CA SER A 67 -15.70 -44.79 9.89
C SER A 67 -14.19 -44.90 10.02
N MET A 68 -13.42 -44.04 9.31
CA MET A 68 -11.97 -43.98 9.39
C MET A 68 -11.43 -42.94 10.36
N GLY A 69 -12.29 -42.09 10.92
CA GLY A 69 -11.89 -40.95 11.75
C GLY A 69 -11.04 -39.93 11.00
N LEU A 70 -11.26 -39.75 9.69
CA LEU A 70 -10.44 -38.90 8.83
C LEU A 70 -11.13 -37.53 8.64
N HIS A 71 -10.36 -36.45 8.92
CA HIS A 71 -10.80 -35.11 8.64
C HIS A 71 -9.60 -34.27 8.17
N LEU A 72 -9.54 -33.93 6.89
CA LEU A 72 -8.44 -33.19 6.24
C LEU A 72 -8.97 -31.90 5.61
N GLY A 73 -8.19 -30.83 5.73
CA GLY A 73 -8.56 -29.50 5.21
C GLY A 73 -9.62 -28.79 6.05
N GLY A 74 -10.19 -27.70 5.56
CA GLY A 74 -11.17 -26.90 6.28
C GLY A 74 -10.60 -26.34 7.59
N SER A 75 -11.26 -26.59 8.71
CA SER A 75 -10.82 -26.21 10.06
C SER A 75 -9.77 -27.16 10.66
N SER A 76 -9.50 -28.32 10.00
CA SER A 76 -8.51 -29.28 10.45
C SER A 76 -7.09 -28.76 10.27
N ALA A 77 -6.20 -29.04 11.23
CA ALA A 77 -4.78 -28.77 11.12
C ALA A 77 -4.05 -29.70 10.11
N GLU A 78 -4.71 -30.79 9.71
CA GLU A 78 -4.12 -31.78 8.79
C GLU A 78 -4.27 -31.35 7.34
N LYS A 79 -3.14 -31.31 6.63
CA LYS A 79 -3.09 -30.91 5.21
C LYS A 79 -3.49 -32.05 4.29
N ILE A 80 -4.23 -31.71 3.25
CA ILE A 80 -4.54 -32.65 2.17
C ILE A 80 -3.29 -32.83 1.31
N THR A 81 -2.89 -34.10 1.09
CA THR A 81 -1.73 -34.47 0.26
C THR A 81 -2.16 -35.17 -1.04
N PHE A 82 -3.45 -35.27 -1.31
CA PHE A 82 -3.97 -35.90 -2.53
C PHE A 82 -3.69 -35.00 -3.74
N PRO A 83 -3.30 -35.60 -4.89
CA PRO A 83 -3.11 -34.83 -6.10
C PRO A 83 -4.45 -34.28 -6.62
N SER A 84 -4.41 -33.15 -7.29
CA SER A 84 -5.56 -32.62 -8.02
C SER A 84 -5.98 -33.52 -9.16
N VAL A 85 -7.25 -33.45 -9.54
CA VAL A 85 -7.83 -34.28 -10.62
C VAL A 85 -8.03 -33.39 -11.85
N PRO A 86 -7.31 -33.62 -12.97
CA PRO A 86 -7.45 -32.82 -14.16
C PRO A 86 -8.84 -32.99 -14.82
N LEU A 87 -9.45 -31.86 -15.21
CA LEU A 87 -10.72 -31.87 -15.97
C LEU A 87 -10.53 -32.36 -17.40
N PHE A 88 -9.34 -32.19 -17.96
CA PHE A 88 -9.00 -32.58 -19.31
C PHE A 88 -7.73 -33.44 -19.30
N VAL A 89 -7.69 -34.46 -20.15
CA VAL A 89 -6.52 -35.30 -20.41
C VAL A 89 -6.34 -35.34 -21.93
N ASP A 90 -5.16 -35.00 -22.42
CA ASP A 90 -4.86 -34.89 -23.87
C ASP A 90 -5.89 -34.00 -24.61
N ASP A 91 -6.21 -32.84 -24.04
CA ASP A 91 -7.21 -31.89 -24.55
C ASP A 91 -8.65 -32.44 -24.69
N LYS A 92 -8.93 -33.59 -24.12
CA LYS A 92 -10.28 -34.17 -24.07
C LYS A 92 -10.84 -34.15 -22.66
N PRO A 93 -12.17 -33.98 -22.52
CA PRO A 93 -12.79 -34.06 -21.20
C PRO A 93 -12.47 -35.40 -20.52
N ASN A 94 -11.96 -35.33 -19.29
CA ASN A 94 -11.68 -36.49 -18.49
C ASN A 94 -13.00 -37.17 -18.07
N ARG A 95 -13.29 -38.31 -18.64
CA ARG A 95 -14.51 -39.09 -18.39
C ARG A 95 -14.24 -40.31 -17.49
N THR A 96 -13.00 -40.59 -17.19
CA THR A 96 -12.62 -41.74 -16.35
C THR A 96 -12.68 -41.42 -14.86
N ALA A 97 -12.26 -40.24 -14.48
CA ALA A 97 -12.44 -39.75 -13.10
C ALA A 97 -13.85 -39.20 -12.91
N ILE A 98 -14.64 -39.82 -12.05
CA ILE A 98 -16.05 -39.49 -11.85
C ILE A 98 -16.31 -38.04 -11.48
N VAL A 99 -15.46 -37.45 -10.63
CA VAL A 99 -15.56 -36.04 -10.24
C VAL A 99 -15.29 -35.09 -11.41
N ALA A 100 -14.32 -35.44 -12.30
CA ALA A 100 -14.05 -34.68 -13.49
C ALA A 100 -15.16 -34.86 -14.54
N HIS A 101 -15.76 -36.06 -14.63
CA HIS A 101 -16.90 -36.27 -15.50
C HIS A 101 -18.12 -35.47 -15.05
N ALA A 102 -18.45 -35.46 -13.74
CA ALA A 102 -19.53 -34.65 -13.19
C ALA A 102 -19.31 -33.14 -13.43
N ALA A 103 -18.07 -32.67 -13.29
CA ALA A 103 -17.71 -31.27 -13.59
C ALA A 103 -17.88 -30.95 -15.08
N ASN A 104 -17.42 -31.81 -15.97
CA ASN A 104 -17.47 -31.57 -17.44
C ASN A 104 -18.88 -31.71 -18.02
N SER A 105 -19.71 -32.64 -17.49
CA SER A 105 -21.08 -32.84 -17.97
C SER A 105 -22.09 -31.91 -17.31
N GLY A 106 -21.79 -31.43 -16.11
CA GLY A 106 -22.73 -30.68 -15.29
C GLY A 106 -23.88 -31.53 -14.74
N GLU A 107 -23.75 -32.87 -14.81
CA GLU A 107 -24.77 -33.82 -14.39
C GLU A 107 -24.45 -34.46 -13.02
N VAL A 108 -25.48 -34.83 -12.29
CA VAL A 108 -25.37 -35.62 -11.07
C VAL A 108 -25.14 -37.07 -11.42
N ILE A 109 -24.15 -37.70 -10.81
CA ILE A 109 -23.84 -39.11 -11.02
C ILE A 109 -24.09 -39.86 -9.72
N ASN A 110 -25.05 -40.78 -9.76
CA ASN A 110 -25.45 -41.63 -8.62
C ASN A 110 -25.15 -43.09 -8.95
N ILE A 111 -24.27 -43.71 -8.17
CA ILE A 111 -23.80 -45.08 -8.39
C ILE A 111 -24.15 -45.94 -7.19
N GLU A 112 -24.80 -47.08 -7.44
CA GLU A 112 -25.21 -48.03 -6.39
C GLU A 112 -24.04 -48.87 -5.86
N ASP A 113 -23.17 -49.37 -6.76
CA ASP A 113 -21.90 -50.01 -6.41
C ASP A 113 -20.79 -49.64 -7.39
N VAL A 114 -19.74 -48.98 -6.86
CA VAL A 114 -18.59 -48.50 -7.64
C VAL A 114 -17.76 -49.66 -8.24
N TYR A 115 -17.89 -50.88 -7.75
CA TYR A 115 -17.15 -52.02 -8.28
C TYR A 115 -17.77 -52.57 -9.55
N ASP A 116 -19.06 -52.29 -9.79
CA ASP A 116 -19.81 -52.70 -10.97
C ASP A 116 -20.05 -51.56 -11.97
N ALA A 117 -19.60 -50.35 -11.67
CA ALA A 117 -19.88 -49.13 -12.43
C ALA A 117 -18.85 -48.90 -13.56
N LEU A 118 -19.16 -49.31 -14.77
CA LEU A 118 -18.43 -48.92 -15.97
C LEU A 118 -19.09 -47.68 -16.62
N PRO A 119 -18.36 -46.78 -17.22
CA PRO A 119 -16.95 -46.86 -17.65
C PRO A 119 -15.92 -46.14 -16.72
N TYR A 120 -16.24 -45.87 -15.48
CA TYR A 120 -15.38 -45.10 -14.59
C TYR A 120 -14.21 -45.91 -14.06
N ASP A 121 -13.07 -45.24 -13.78
CA ASP A 121 -11.90 -45.82 -13.16
C ASP A 121 -11.92 -45.65 -11.64
N PHE A 122 -12.22 -46.67 -10.91
CA PHE A 122 -12.17 -46.75 -9.46
C PHE A 122 -10.94 -47.51 -8.91
N SER A 123 -9.89 -47.66 -9.71
CA SER A 123 -8.68 -48.39 -9.30
C SER A 123 -8.04 -47.77 -8.05
N ALA A 124 -8.03 -46.45 -7.96
CA ALA A 124 -7.54 -45.75 -6.79
C ALA A 124 -8.39 -46.03 -5.51
N ALA A 125 -9.72 -46.00 -5.62
CA ALA A 125 -10.63 -46.33 -4.54
C ALA A 125 -10.45 -47.79 -4.09
N ARG A 126 -10.40 -48.72 -5.02
CA ARG A 126 -10.16 -50.17 -4.73
C ARG A 126 -8.82 -50.43 -4.05
N THR A 127 -7.78 -49.68 -4.48
CA THR A 127 -6.44 -49.79 -3.84
C THR A 127 -6.47 -49.25 -2.40
N MET A 128 -7.18 -48.16 -2.14
CA MET A 128 -7.38 -47.60 -0.82
C MET A 128 -8.20 -48.53 0.07
N ASP A 129 -9.31 -49.04 -0.45
CA ASP A 129 -10.18 -50.01 0.24
C ASP A 129 -9.37 -51.25 0.69
N THR A 130 -8.51 -51.76 -0.19
CA THR A 130 -7.64 -52.92 0.12
C THR A 130 -6.63 -52.59 1.23
N LYS A 131 -6.12 -51.40 1.26
CA LYS A 131 -5.11 -50.95 2.27
C LYS A 131 -5.73 -50.64 3.63
N THR A 132 -6.93 -50.09 3.64
CA THR A 132 -7.58 -49.56 4.85
C THR A 132 -8.62 -50.50 5.44
N GLY A 133 -9.09 -51.48 4.67
CA GLY A 133 -10.24 -52.34 5.01
C GLY A 133 -11.60 -51.65 4.83
N TYR A 134 -11.59 -50.38 4.35
CA TYR A 134 -12.81 -49.67 3.99
C TYR A 134 -13.44 -50.21 2.72
N ARG A 135 -14.76 -50.20 2.61
CA ARG A 135 -15.47 -50.65 1.40
C ARG A 135 -16.25 -49.49 0.80
N THR A 136 -15.72 -48.89 -0.24
CA THR A 136 -16.47 -47.93 -1.04
C THR A 136 -17.51 -48.65 -1.86
N LYS A 137 -18.81 -48.42 -1.61
CA LYS A 137 -19.93 -49.06 -2.31
C LYS A 137 -20.76 -48.03 -3.04
N SER A 138 -21.67 -47.34 -2.39
CA SER A 138 -22.52 -46.34 -3.04
C SER A 138 -21.80 -44.97 -3.11
N MET A 139 -22.04 -44.23 -4.20
CA MET A 139 -21.41 -42.96 -4.45
C MET A 139 -22.39 -42.02 -5.14
N LEU A 140 -22.46 -40.77 -4.61
CA LEU A 140 -23.21 -39.66 -5.19
C LEU A 140 -22.26 -38.51 -5.45
N THR A 141 -22.09 -38.13 -6.72
CA THR A 141 -21.21 -37.02 -7.13
C THR A 141 -22.04 -35.97 -7.85
N PHE A 142 -21.92 -34.73 -7.43
CA PHE A 142 -22.70 -33.64 -8.02
C PHE A 142 -21.87 -32.36 -8.17
N PRO A 143 -22.05 -31.66 -9.31
CA PRO A 143 -21.36 -30.41 -9.56
C PRO A 143 -21.97 -29.23 -8.75
N LEU A 144 -21.14 -28.34 -8.29
CA LEU A 144 -21.53 -27.04 -7.72
C LEU A 144 -21.57 -26.02 -8.85
N LYS A 145 -22.77 -25.55 -9.22
CA LYS A 145 -23.00 -24.56 -10.26
C LYS A 145 -23.26 -23.21 -9.69
N ASP A 146 -22.62 -22.19 -10.23
CA ASP A 146 -22.93 -20.80 -9.89
C ASP A 146 -24.20 -20.30 -10.59
N HIS A 147 -24.47 -18.99 -10.48
CA HIS A 147 -25.65 -18.37 -11.09
C HIS A 147 -25.57 -18.22 -12.62
N THR A 148 -24.42 -18.49 -13.21
CA THR A 148 -24.18 -18.51 -14.67
C THR A 148 -24.11 -19.91 -15.24
N ASP A 149 -24.43 -20.95 -14.44
CA ASP A 149 -24.27 -22.36 -14.72
C ASP A 149 -22.81 -22.83 -14.90
N ASP A 150 -21.84 -21.99 -14.51
CA ASP A 150 -20.43 -22.37 -14.49
C ASP A 150 -20.13 -23.29 -13.28
N ILE A 151 -19.30 -24.30 -13.51
CA ILE A 151 -18.92 -25.26 -12.49
C ILE A 151 -17.80 -24.67 -11.62
N VAL A 152 -18.11 -24.36 -10.35
CA VAL A 152 -17.14 -23.84 -9.38
C VAL A 152 -16.48 -24.94 -8.56
N GLY A 153 -17.10 -26.11 -8.47
CA GLY A 153 -16.58 -27.25 -7.72
C GLY A 153 -17.41 -28.51 -7.89
N VAL A 154 -17.04 -29.52 -7.13
CA VAL A 154 -17.75 -30.82 -7.09
C VAL A 154 -17.83 -31.29 -5.64
N ILE A 155 -18.95 -31.89 -5.25
CA ILE A 155 -19.07 -32.67 -4.01
C ILE A 155 -19.23 -34.12 -4.36
N GLN A 156 -18.54 -34.98 -3.62
CA GLN A 156 -18.64 -36.43 -3.72
C GLN A 156 -18.98 -36.96 -2.33
N LEU A 157 -20.05 -37.72 -2.25
CA LEU A 157 -20.51 -38.42 -1.05
C LEU A 157 -20.37 -39.92 -1.24
N ILE A 158 -19.96 -40.62 -0.20
CA ILE A 158 -19.64 -42.05 -0.27
C ILE A 158 -20.38 -42.77 0.84
N ASN A 159 -20.99 -43.93 0.49
CA ASN A 159 -21.69 -44.87 1.38
C ASN A 159 -22.84 -44.23 2.17
N ALA A 160 -24.01 -44.13 1.57
CA ALA A 160 -25.21 -43.81 2.32
C ALA A 160 -25.50 -44.94 3.32
N MET A 161 -25.80 -44.58 4.59
CA MET A 161 -25.94 -45.53 5.66
C MET A 161 -27.42 -45.63 6.15
N GLU A 162 -27.88 -46.87 6.35
CA GLU A 162 -29.09 -47.14 7.10
C GLU A 162 -28.75 -48.07 8.28
N GLY A 163 -28.62 -47.51 9.47
CA GLY A 163 -27.98 -48.20 10.59
C GLY A 163 -26.52 -48.54 10.29
N ASN A 164 -26.17 -49.82 10.25
CA ASN A 164 -24.81 -50.27 9.92
C ASN A 164 -24.70 -50.82 8.48
N GLU A 165 -25.75 -50.71 7.66
CA GLU A 165 -25.73 -51.19 6.29
C GLU A 165 -25.52 -50.08 5.30
N ILE A 166 -24.64 -50.33 4.26
CA ILE A 166 -24.45 -49.39 3.18
C ILE A 166 -25.57 -49.61 2.14
N ILE A 167 -26.35 -48.53 1.92
CA ILE A 167 -27.42 -48.47 0.93
C ILE A 167 -27.08 -47.55 -0.25
N SER A 168 -27.91 -47.58 -1.30
CA SER A 168 -27.84 -46.62 -2.41
C SER A 168 -28.43 -45.27 -2.03
N PHE A 169 -27.92 -44.16 -2.57
CA PHE A 169 -28.51 -42.84 -2.43
C PHE A 169 -29.87 -42.78 -3.13
N SER A 170 -30.95 -42.47 -2.38
CA SER A 170 -32.28 -42.36 -2.97
C SER A 170 -32.45 -41.11 -3.82
N LYS A 171 -33.39 -41.13 -4.79
CA LYS A 171 -33.71 -39.93 -5.60
C LYS A 171 -34.20 -38.74 -4.77
N GLN A 172 -34.82 -39.01 -3.65
CA GLN A 172 -35.26 -37.97 -2.71
C GLN A 172 -34.07 -37.25 -2.06
N VAL A 173 -33.07 -38.01 -1.59
CA VAL A 173 -31.82 -37.47 -1.03
C VAL A 173 -31.06 -36.69 -2.11
N GLU A 174 -30.93 -37.22 -3.31
CA GLU A 174 -30.30 -36.54 -4.45
C GLU A 174 -30.90 -35.14 -4.69
N ASN A 175 -32.27 -35.04 -4.73
CA ASN A 175 -32.96 -33.78 -4.94
C ASN A 175 -32.76 -32.77 -3.79
N GLN A 176 -32.73 -33.25 -2.53
CA GLN A 176 -32.48 -32.42 -1.37
C GLN A 176 -31.06 -31.84 -1.41
N ILE A 177 -30.05 -32.66 -1.69
CA ILE A 177 -28.66 -32.27 -1.78
C ILE A 177 -28.44 -31.29 -2.93
N LEU A 178 -29.05 -31.51 -4.11
CA LEU A 178 -28.98 -30.59 -5.23
C LEU A 178 -29.45 -29.18 -4.87
N SER A 179 -30.58 -29.09 -4.18
CA SER A 179 -31.11 -27.80 -3.74
C SER A 179 -30.16 -27.11 -2.76
N PHE A 180 -29.57 -27.85 -1.84
CA PHE A 180 -28.61 -27.35 -0.87
C PHE A 180 -27.27 -26.98 -1.52
N ALA A 181 -26.78 -27.80 -2.44
CA ALA A 181 -25.55 -27.57 -3.20
C ALA A 181 -25.61 -26.26 -4.01
N SER A 182 -26.77 -25.94 -4.59
CA SER A 182 -26.98 -24.69 -5.30
C SER A 182 -26.81 -23.46 -4.39
N LEU A 183 -27.34 -23.52 -3.15
CA LEU A 183 -27.13 -22.45 -2.17
C LEU A 183 -25.67 -22.33 -1.75
N GLY A 184 -24.99 -23.47 -1.55
CA GLY A 184 -23.55 -23.51 -1.28
C GLY A 184 -22.72 -22.92 -2.40
N ALA A 185 -23.02 -23.27 -3.65
CA ALA A 185 -22.33 -22.73 -4.83
C ALA A 185 -22.50 -21.20 -4.94
N ILE A 186 -23.72 -20.68 -4.72
CA ILE A 186 -23.96 -19.23 -4.70
C ILE A 186 -23.14 -18.55 -3.60
N ALA A 187 -23.09 -19.13 -2.40
CA ALA A 187 -22.32 -18.57 -1.30
C ALA A 187 -20.80 -18.54 -1.63
N LEU A 188 -20.27 -19.62 -2.22
CA LEU A 188 -18.88 -19.72 -2.67
C LEU A 188 -18.56 -18.68 -3.74
N THR A 189 -19.42 -18.57 -4.75
CA THR A 189 -19.23 -17.59 -5.85
C THR A 189 -19.27 -16.16 -5.31
N ASN A 190 -20.21 -15.84 -4.43
CA ASN A 190 -20.25 -14.50 -3.83
C ASN A 190 -18.97 -14.17 -3.03
N LYS A 191 -18.45 -15.14 -2.29
CA LYS A 191 -17.18 -14.95 -1.56
C LYS A 191 -16.00 -14.78 -2.51
N ALA A 192 -15.91 -15.58 -3.57
CA ALA A 192 -14.88 -15.44 -4.60
C ALA A 192 -14.95 -14.08 -5.30
N LEU A 193 -16.16 -13.59 -5.62
CA LEU A 193 -16.36 -12.27 -6.22
C LEU A 193 -15.92 -11.14 -5.30
N ILE A 194 -16.24 -11.20 -4.00
CA ILE A 194 -15.79 -10.20 -3.01
C ILE A 194 -14.27 -10.21 -2.94
N PHE A 195 -13.64 -11.37 -2.80
CA PHE A 195 -12.19 -11.49 -2.76
C PHE A 195 -11.52 -10.94 -4.04
N ASN A 196 -12.05 -11.29 -5.22
CA ASN A 196 -11.51 -10.78 -6.49
C ASN A 196 -11.66 -9.25 -6.60
N MET A 197 -12.77 -8.69 -6.09
CA MET A 197 -12.98 -7.25 -6.06
C MET A 197 -11.98 -6.54 -5.13
N GLU A 198 -11.67 -7.13 -3.98
CA GLU A 198 -10.64 -6.62 -3.06
C GLU A 198 -9.26 -6.63 -3.70
N GLN A 199 -8.89 -7.72 -4.36
CA GLN A 199 -7.62 -7.84 -5.09
C GLN A 199 -7.52 -6.83 -6.25
N LEU A 200 -8.62 -6.64 -6.98
CA LEU A 200 -8.67 -5.65 -8.05
C LEU A 200 -8.49 -4.23 -7.48
N PHE A 201 -9.16 -3.91 -6.38
CA PHE A 201 -9.08 -2.61 -5.74
C PHE A 201 -7.66 -2.32 -5.22
N GLU A 202 -7.03 -3.31 -4.57
CA GLU A 202 -5.65 -3.20 -4.11
C GLU A 202 -4.67 -3.02 -5.29
N SER A 203 -4.86 -3.77 -6.37
CA SER A 203 -4.05 -3.64 -7.59
C SER A 203 -4.22 -2.27 -8.24
N PHE A 204 -5.43 -1.72 -8.22
CA PHE A 204 -5.73 -0.38 -8.70
C PHE A 204 -5.04 0.70 -7.84
N ALA A 205 -5.11 0.59 -6.51
CA ALA A 205 -4.41 1.49 -5.59
C ALA A 205 -2.89 1.48 -5.84
N LYS A 206 -2.28 0.30 -5.98
CA LYS A 206 -0.86 0.13 -6.31
C LYS A 206 -0.50 0.74 -7.68
N THR A 207 -1.39 0.62 -8.65
CA THR A 207 -1.18 1.18 -10.00
C THR A 207 -1.21 2.71 -9.98
N ILE A 208 -2.14 3.32 -9.23
CA ILE A 208 -2.17 4.77 -9.02
C ILE A 208 -0.88 5.23 -8.35
N ALA A 209 -0.46 4.57 -7.27
CA ALA A 209 0.78 4.88 -6.57
C ALA A 209 2.01 4.79 -7.50
N ALA A 210 2.10 3.75 -8.32
CA ALA A 210 3.16 3.58 -9.30
C ALA A 210 3.15 4.69 -10.38
N ALA A 211 1.98 5.16 -10.80
CA ALA A 211 1.88 6.28 -11.75
C ALA A 211 2.36 7.60 -11.14
N ILE A 212 2.13 7.81 -9.84
CA ILE A 212 2.63 8.99 -9.10
C ILE A 212 4.15 8.91 -8.94
N ASP A 213 4.67 7.75 -8.56
CA ASP A 213 6.12 7.52 -8.47
C ASP A 213 6.81 7.71 -9.84
N ALA A 214 6.17 7.31 -10.95
CA ALA A 214 6.70 7.51 -12.30
C ALA A 214 6.72 8.99 -12.72
N LYS A 215 5.84 9.83 -12.16
CA LYS A 215 5.81 11.27 -12.40
C LYS A 215 7.01 12.00 -11.78
N SER A 216 7.51 11.50 -10.65
CA SER A 216 8.69 12.06 -9.98
C SER A 216 9.74 10.97 -9.72
N PRO A 217 10.84 10.94 -10.48
CA PRO A 217 11.94 9.98 -10.29
C PRO A 217 12.54 10.01 -8.87
N HIS A 218 12.30 11.08 -8.12
CA HIS A 218 12.83 11.30 -6.78
C HIS A 218 11.91 10.80 -5.66
N THR A 219 10.69 10.38 -6.00
CA THR A 219 9.76 9.69 -5.11
C THR A 219 9.68 8.18 -5.43
N GLY A 220 10.54 7.71 -6.34
CA GLY A 220 10.56 6.32 -6.79
C GLY A 220 10.72 5.35 -5.62
N GLY A 221 9.62 4.66 -5.29
CA GLY A 221 9.55 3.73 -4.18
C GLY A 221 9.00 4.29 -2.86
N HIS A 222 8.80 5.60 -2.70
CA HIS A 222 8.13 6.19 -1.53
C HIS A 222 6.74 5.60 -1.33
N CYS A 223 5.91 5.65 -2.38
CA CYS A 223 4.55 5.09 -2.34
C CYS A 223 4.50 3.59 -2.04
N LYS A 224 5.60 2.84 -2.25
CA LYS A 224 5.74 1.44 -1.87
C LYS A 224 6.23 1.26 -0.44
N ARG A 225 7.15 2.11 0.03
CA ARG A 225 7.79 1.97 1.34
C ARG A 225 6.90 2.45 2.49
N VAL A 226 6.12 3.52 2.28
CA VAL A 226 5.21 4.05 3.31
C VAL A 226 4.15 3.04 3.75
N PRO A 227 3.41 2.33 2.87
CA PRO A 227 2.47 1.29 3.29
C PRO A 227 3.12 0.20 4.16
N GLU A 228 4.29 -0.27 3.76
CA GLU A 228 5.04 -1.30 4.49
C GLU A 228 5.47 -0.82 5.88
N LEU A 229 6.02 0.39 5.97
CA LEU A 229 6.40 0.98 7.25
C LEU A 229 5.17 1.23 8.15
N THR A 230 4.07 1.70 7.55
CA THR A 230 2.80 1.91 8.22
C THR A 230 2.30 0.62 8.88
N LEU A 231 2.34 -0.50 8.15
CA LEU A 231 1.97 -1.81 8.70
C LEU A 231 2.93 -2.30 9.78
N MET A 232 4.25 -2.09 9.62
CA MET A 232 5.23 -2.42 10.67
C MET A 232 4.97 -1.64 11.97
N ILE A 233 4.58 -0.37 11.87
CA ILE A 233 4.22 0.44 13.04
C ILE A 233 2.91 -0.05 13.63
N ALA A 234 1.91 -0.34 12.81
CA ALA A 234 0.61 -0.85 13.24
C ALA A 234 0.74 -2.17 14.01
N ASP A 235 1.59 -3.09 13.54
CA ASP A 235 1.89 -4.34 14.23
C ASP A 235 2.56 -4.08 15.60
N ALA A 236 3.53 -3.18 15.63
CA ALA A 236 4.19 -2.81 16.88
C ALA A 236 3.22 -2.18 17.89
N VAL A 237 2.25 -1.38 17.43
CA VAL A 237 1.20 -0.80 18.29
C VAL A 237 0.21 -1.87 18.74
N HIS A 238 -0.15 -2.82 17.86
CA HIS A 238 -1.03 -3.95 18.19
C HIS A 238 -0.44 -4.83 19.29
N ASP A 239 0.87 -5.10 19.22
CA ASP A 239 1.59 -5.98 20.16
C ASP A 239 1.99 -5.26 21.47
N TYR A 240 1.89 -3.92 21.51
CA TYR A 240 2.31 -3.14 22.66
C TYR A 240 1.25 -3.18 23.76
N ASP A 241 1.66 -3.54 24.97
CA ASP A 241 0.76 -3.78 26.12
C ASP A 241 0.94 -2.76 27.25
N GLU A 242 1.70 -1.69 27.01
CA GLU A 242 1.95 -0.63 27.98
C GLU A 242 1.38 0.74 27.55
N GLY A 243 1.12 1.62 28.50
CA GLY A 243 0.73 3.00 28.27
C GLY A 243 -0.68 3.21 27.69
N PRO A 244 -0.97 4.41 27.15
CA PRO A 244 -2.31 4.79 26.72
C PRO A 244 -2.90 3.96 25.58
N LEU A 245 -2.06 3.27 24.79
CA LEU A 245 -2.44 2.47 23.63
C LEU A 245 -2.44 0.95 23.90
N ALA A 246 -2.20 0.50 25.15
CA ALA A 246 -2.14 -0.92 25.51
C ALA A 246 -3.40 -1.72 25.14
N THR A 247 -4.56 -1.08 25.15
CA THR A 247 -5.85 -1.71 24.78
C THR A 247 -6.18 -1.61 23.29
N PHE A 248 -5.38 -0.86 22.53
CA PHE A 248 -5.62 -0.75 21.09
C PHE A 248 -5.23 -2.03 20.38
N LYS A 249 -6.19 -2.59 19.64
CA LYS A 249 -5.95 -3.77 18.79
C LYS A 249 -6.50 -3.48 17.40
N LEU A 250 -5.71 -3.82 16.41
CA LEU A 250 -6.08 -3.68 15.01
C LEU A 250 -6.67 -4.99 14.51
N SER A 251 -7.87 -4.95 13.95
CA SER A 251 -8.46 -6.09 13.25
C SER A 251 -7.80 -6.30 11.87
N ASP A 252 -7.97 -7.50 11.30
CA ASP A 252 -7.48 -7.79 9.94
C ASP A 252 -8.11 -6.86 8.90
N GLU A 253 -9.37 -6.50 9.07
CA GLU A 253 -10.09 -5.56 8.22
C GLU A 253 -9.50 -4.15 8.30
N GLU A 254 -9.26 -3.63 9.50
CA GLU A 254 -8.62 -2.32 9.69
C GLU A 254 -7.18 -2.32 9.19
N ARG A 255 -6.46 -3.43 9.35
CA ARG A 255 -5.12 -3.61 8.79
C ARG A 255 -5.13 -3.53 7.26
N HIS A 256 -6.11 -4.17 6.62
CA HIS A 256 -6.28 -4.11 5.17
C HIS A 256 -6.62 -2.69 4.70
N GLN A 257 -7.55 -1.99 5.38
CA GLN A 257 -7.87 -0.60 5.12
C GLN A 257 -6.64 0.31 5.23
N LEU A 258 -5.83 0.09 6.26
CA LEU A 258 -4.61 0.86 6.48
C LEU A 258 -3.56 0.64 5.38
N ASN A 259 -3.43 -0.59 4.88
CA ASN A 259 -2.58 -0.89 3.74
C ASN A 259 -3.01 -0.12 2.48
N ILE A 260 -4.30 -0.15 2.16
CA ILE A 260 -4.85 0.59 1.01
C ILE A 260 -4.68 2.10 1.20
N ALA A 261 -4.95 2.62 2.40
CA ALA A 261 -4.74 4.02 2.72
C ALA A 261 -3.27 4.45 2.50
N GLY A 262 -2.33 3.60 2.90
CA GLY A 262 -0.91 3.82 2.67
C GLY A 262 -0.55 3.94 1.18
N TRP A 263 -1.15 3.14 0.30
CA TRP A 263 -0.94 3.24 -1.14
C TRP A 263 -1.55 4.51 -1.74
N LEU A 264 -2.65 5.02 -1.18
CA LEU A 264 -3.42 6.13 -1.74
C LEU A 264 -3.18 7.48 -1.05
N HIS A 265 -2.41 7.54 0.06
CA HIS A 265 -2.27 8.76 0.87
C HIS A 265 -1.86 10.00 0.08
N ASP A 266 -1.04 9.81 -0.92
CA ASP A 266 -0.44 10.84 -1.76
C ASP A 266 -1.03 10.91 -3.19
N CYS A 267 -2.16 10.26 -3.46
CA CYS A 267 -2.71 10.16 -4.82
C CYS A 267 -3.00 11.54 -5.46
N GLY A 268 -3.27 12.55 -4.67
CA GLY A 268 -3.46 13.92 -5.15
C GLY A 268 -2.21 14.62 -5.70
N LYS A 269 -1.00 14.09 -5.44
CA LYS A 269 0.25 14.62 -6.05
C LYS A 269 0.24 14.55 -7.58
N ILE A 270 -0.65 13.75 -8.17
CA ILE A 270 -0.84 13.70 -9.63
C ILE A 270 -1.19 15.08 -10.21
N ALA A 271 -1.89 15.94 -9.46
CA ALA A 271 -2.28 17.28 -9.87
C ALA A 271 -1.21 18.35 -9.57
N THR A 272 -0.17 18.01 -8.80
CA THR A 272 0.88 18.98 -8.47
C THR A 272 1.85 19.14 -9.66
N PRO A 273 2.20 20.37 -10.07
CA PRO A 273 3.15 20.59 -11.17
C PRO A 273 4.54 19.99 -10.90
N ASP A 274 5.14 19.37 -11.90
CA ASP A 274 6.42 18.66 -11.78
C ASP A 274 7.54 19.58 -11.26
N HIS A 275 7.61 20.81 -11.77
CA HIS A 275 8.63 21.79 -11.35
C HIS A 275 8.53 22.19 -9.87
N VAL A 276 7.39 21.92 -9.19
CA VAL A 276 7.21 22.16 -7.76
C VAL A 276 7.59 20.92 -6.96
N ILE A 277 7.14 19.73 -7.41
CA ILE A 277 7.49 18.46 -6.75
C ILE A 277 9.00 18.20 -6.79
N GLU A 278 9.62 18.42 -7.96
CA GLU A 278 11.03 18.13 -8.23
C GLU A 278 11.97 19.28 -7.87
N LYS A 279 11.48 20.35 -7.26
CA LYS A 279 12.28 21.54 -6.97
C LYS A 279 13.39 21.25 -5.97
N SER A 280 14.59 20.97 -6.47
CA SER A 280 15.77 20.63 -5.69
C SER A 280 16.59 21.85 -5.28
N ARG A 281 16.43 22.98 -5.99
CA ARG A 281 17.15 24.25 -5.76
C ARG A 281 16.18 25.42 -5.69
N LYS A 282 16.57 26.48 -4.99
CA LYS A 282 15.67 27.62 -4.74
C LYS A 282 15.25 28.33 -6.03
N LEU A 283 16.13 28.45 -7.02
CA LEU A 283 15.84 29.10 -8.30
C LEU A 283 15.38 28.12 -9.40
N GLN A 284 15.21 26.85 -9.08
CA GLN A 284 14.76 25.86 -10.06
C GLN A 284 13.29 26.06 -10.41
N THR A 285 13.01 25.98 -11.70
CA THR A 285 11.67 25.89 -12.31
C THR A 285 11.73 24.78 -13.37
N ILE A 286 11.57 25.08 -14.67
CA ILE A 286 11.86 24.14 -15.77
C ILE A 286 13.37 23.90 -15.87
N PHE A 287 14.18 24.91 -15.54
CA PHE A 287 15.63 24.82 -15.39
C PHE A 287 16.08 25.63 -14.17
N ASP A 288 17.32 25.40 -13.70
CA ASP A 288 17.88 26.19 -12.59
C ASP A 288 18.31 27.58 -13.09
N ARG A 289 17.51 28.60 -12.74
CA ARG A 289 17.73 30.00 -13.12
C ARG A 289 19.03 30.61 -12.54
N ILE A 290 19.74 29.90 -11.65
CA ILE A 290 21.04 30.35 -11.15
C ILE A 290 22.05 30.54 -12.30
N HIS A 291 21.93 29.76 -13.37
CA HIS A 291 22.77 29.92 -14.57
C HIS A 291 22.48 31.23 -15.28
N TYR A 292 21.21 31.64 -15.34
CA TYR A 292 20.83 32.93 -15.90
C TYR A 292 21.30 34.09 -15.01
N VAL A 293 21.16 33.97 -13.67
CA VAL A 293 21.74 34.94 -12.72
C VAL A 293 23.23 35.03 -12.85
N SER A 294 23.93 33.91 -13.02
CA SER A 294 25.39 33.89 -13.28
C SER A 294 25.78 34.62 -14.56
N ALA A 295 25.01 34.43 -15.64
CA ALA A 295 25.23 35.13 -16.89
C ALA A 295 25.01 36.66 -16.74
N LYS A 296 23.97 37.09 -15.99
CA LYS A 296 23.78 38.52 -15.68
C LYS A 296 24.93 39.11 -14.89
N LEU A 297 25.50 38.36 -13.93
CA LEU A 297 26.70 38.80 -13.19
C LEU A 297 27.95 38.87 -14.09
N GLU A 298 28.10 37.98 -15.09
CA GLU A 298 29.17 38.10 -16.07
C GLU A 298 29.03 39.36 -16.94
N ILE A 299 27.82 39.75 -17.31
CA ILE A 299 27.56 41.04 -17.99
C ILE A 299 27.97 42.19 -17.06
N ALA A 300 27.51 42.18 -15.79
CA ALA A 300 27.90 43.20 -14.81
C ALA A 300 29.42 43.30 -14.62
N SER A 301 30.15 42.17 -14.65
CA SER A 301 31.61 42.13 -14.61
C SER A 301 32.25 42.87 -15.80
N ARG A 302 31.75 42.62 -17.01
CA ARG A 302 32.22 43.28 -18.23
C ARG A 302 31.88 44.77 -18.25
N ASP A 303 30.71 45.13 -17.76
CA ASP A 303 30.30 46.56 -17.65
C ASP A 303 31.21 47.32 -16.67
N ILE A 304 31.64 46.69 -15.56
CA ILE A 304 32.64 47.26 -14.64
C ILE A 304 33.96 47.45 -15.36
N ASP A 305 34.44 46.45 -16.12
CA ASP A 305 35.71 46.55 -16.85
C ASP A 305 35.66 47.65 -17.90
N LEU A 306 34.57 47.72 -18.69
CA LEU A 306 34.40 48.77 -19.73
C LEU A 306 34.36 50.16 -19.13
N ALA A 307 33.58 50.37 -18.06
CA ALA A 307 33.48 51.67 -17.39
C ALA A 307 34.84 52.13 -16.85
N VAL A 308 35.57 51.24 -16.20
CA VAL A 308 36.91 51.59 -15.70
C VAL A 308 37.92 51.82 -16.86
N GLN A 309 37.80 51.06 -17.94
CA GLN A 309 38.65 51.23 -19.12
C GLN A 309 38.45 52.60 -19.77
N ASP A 310 37.20 53.07 -19.88
CA ASP A 310 36.88 54.41 -20.38
C ASP A 310 37.48 55.52 -19.48
N GLU A 311 37.38 55.36 -18.13
CA GLU A 311 38.00 56.25 -17.17
C GLU A 311 39.55 56.26 -17.29
N ILE A 312 40.16 55.09 -17.49
CA ILE A 312 41.62 54.95 -17.71
C ILE A 312 42.04 55.66 -19.03
N ILE A 313 41.32 55.44 -20.11
CA ILE A 313 41.61 56.12 -21.39
C ILE A 313 41.53 57.64 -21.23
N ALA A 314 40.53 58.13 -20.53
CA ALA A 314 40.39 59.57 -20.24
C ALA A 314 41.55 60.11 -19.37
N ALA A 315 41.98 59.38 -18.35
CA ALA A 315 43.09 59.73 -17.50
C ALA A 315 44.43 59.76 -18.24
N LEU A 316 44.67 58.78 -19.12
CA LEU A 316 45.90 58.73 -19.99
C LEU A 316 45.97 59.92 -20.95
N LYS A 317 44.82 60.27 -21.57
CA LYS A 317 44.74 61.45 -22.42
C LYS A 317 45.12 62.74 -21.71
N LEU A 318 44.96 62.82 -20.40
CA LEU A 318 45.28 63.95 -19.53
C LEU A 318 46.68 63.83 -18.88
N GLY A 319 47.45 62.76 -19.14
CA GLY A 319 48.77 62.54 -18.53
C GLY A 319 48.74 62.15 -17.04
N LYS A 320 47.65 61.70 -16.51
CA LYS A 320 47.43 61.41 -15.08
C LYS A 320 47.75 59.96 -14.69
N THR A 321 49.02 59.55 -14.73
CA THR A 321 49.46 58.16 -14.48
C THR A 321 49.14 57.60 -13.12
N VAL A 322 49.17 58.41 -12.06
CA VAL A 322 48.78 58.01 -10.68
C VAL A 322 47.28 57.64 -10.60
N GLN A 323 46.46 58.36 -11.36
CA GLN A 323 45.03 58.10 -11.40
C GLN A 323 44.73 56.74 -12.09
N VAL A 324 45.52 56.33 -13.07
CA VAL A 324 45.41 55.02 -13.74
C VAL A 324 45.61 53.88 -12.74
N GLN A 325 46.63 53.92 -11.91
CA GLN A 325 46.88 52.91 -10.88
C GLN A 325 45.74 52.81 -9.83
N GLN A 326 45.15 53.94 -9.49
CA GLN A 326 44.00 53.95 -8.57
C GLN A 326 42.77 53.31 -9.22
N LEU A 327 42.50 53.54 -10.49
CA LEU A 327 41.40 52.96 -11.25
C LEU A 327 41.56 51.45 -11.41
N GLU A 328 42.79 50.97 -11.71
CA GLU A 328 43.07 49.53 -11.76
C GLU A 328 42.81 48.83 -10.42
N ARG A 329 43.25 49.39 -9.30
CA ARG A 329 42.95 48.87 -7.98
C ARG A 329 41.44 48.86 -7.70
N LYS A 330 40.72 49.93 -8.07
CA LYS A 330 39.25 49.99 -7.95
C LYS A 330 38.58 48.84 -8.71
N ARG A 331 39.04 48.57 -9.95
CA ARG A 331 38.59 47.45 -10.79
C ARG A 331 38.81 46.11 -10.09
N GLU A 332 40.05 45.85 -9.61
CA GLU A 332 40.38 44.61 -8.93
C GLU A 332 39.49 44.35 -7.70
N VAL A 333 39.26 45.39 -6.88
CA VAL A 333 38.36 45.29 -5.70
C VAL A 333 36.94 45.00 -6.12
N ALA A 334 36.40 45.68 -7.14
CA ALA A 334 35.06 45.47 -7.65
C ALA A 334 34.85 44.07 -8.21
N GLN A 335 35.82 43.59 -9.01
CA GLN A 335 35.81 42.24 -9.59
C GLN A 335 35.88 41.17 -8.50
N LYS A 336 36.73 41.33 -7.49
CA LYS A 336 36.83 40.41 -6.36
C LYS A 336 35.52 40.35 -5.57
N GLN A 337 34.88 41.49 -5.32
CA GLN A 337 33.59 41.54 -4.64
C GLN A 337 32.49 40.81 -5.43
N LEU A 338 32.46 41.02 -6.77
CA LEU A 338 31.49 40.35 -7.64
C LEU A 338 31.67 38.83 -7.61
N GLN A 339 32.90 38.32 -7.61
CA GLN A 339 33.15 36.87 -7.51
C GLN A 339 32.70 36.31 -6.15
N LEU A 340 32.90 37.04 -5.05
CA LEU A 340 32.39 36.64 -3.71
C LEU A 340 30.86 36.60 -3.67
N ASP A 341 30.21 37.61 -4.25
CA ASP A 341 28.75 37.71 -4.31
C ASP A 341 28.16 36.58 -5.18
N LYS A 342 28.79 36.27 -6.33
CA LYS A 342 28.42 35.15 -7.20
C LYS A 342 28.53 33.82 -6.46
N ALA A 343 29.66 33.58 -5.79
CA ALA A 343 29.86 32.35 -4.99
C ALA A 343 28.82 32.20 -3.87
N PHE A 344 28.48 33.32 -3.23
CA PHE A 344 27.43 33.33 -2.20
C PHE A 344 26.06 32.95 -2.77
N LEU A 345 25.62 33.54 -3.88
CA LEU A 345 24.34 33.21 -4.52
C LEU A 345 24.28 31.74 -4.97
N LEU A 346 25.36 31.20 -5.53
CA LEU A 346 25.47 29.79 -5.90
C LEU A 346 25.26 28.86 -4.70
N ARG A 347 25.88 29.18 -3.56
CA ARG A 347 25.74 28.42 -2.32
C ARG A 347 24.32 28.49 -1.76
N VAL A 348 23.75 29.69 -1.65
CA VAL A 348 22.40 29.90 -1.11
C VAL A 348 21.33 29.21 -1.95
N ASN A 349 21.53 29.08 -3.27
CA ASN A 349 20.59 28.40 -4.17
C ASN A 349 20.40 26.91 -3.84
N ILE A 350 21.37 26.26 -3.17
CA ILE A 350 21.29 24.82 -2.82
C ILE A 350 20.14 24.51 -1.86
N GLY A 351 19.80 25.45 -0.94
CA GLY A 351 18.63 25.32 -0.07
C GLY A 351 18.75 24.32 1.09
N GLY A 352 19.93 23.74 1.31
CA GLY A 352 20.16 22.71 2.34
C GLY A 352 20.32 23.26 3.76
N GLU A 353 20.80 24.48 3.90
CA GLU A 353 21.07 25.13 5.18
C GLU A 353 19.98 26.15 5.54
N PHE A 354 19.87 26.45 6.83
CA PHE A 354 18.99 27.53 7.30
C PHE A 354 19.61 28.88 6.92
N LEU A 355 18.85 29.70 6.21
CA LEU A 355 19.27 31.04 5.79
C LEU A 355 19.07 32.02 6.96
N THR A 356 20.15 32.69 7.41
CA THR A 356 20.06 33.74 8.45
C THR A 356 19.48 35.04 7.90
N ASP A 357 19.04 35.92 8.79
CA ASP A 357 18.49 37.23 8.38
C ASP A 357 19.57 38.10 7.72
N GLU A 358 20.84 38.00 8.18
CA GLU A 358 21.98 38.70 7.57
C GLU A 358 22.24 38.19 6.13
N GLN A 359 22.11 36.87 5.91
CA GLN A 359 22.26 36.28 4.58
C GLN A 359 21.12 36.70 3.64
N ALA A 360 19.89 36.78 4.15
CA ALA A 360 18.75 37.31 3.40
C ALA A 360 18.97 38.78 3.02
N GLN A 361 19.45 39.61 3.94
CA GLN A 361 19.79 41.01 3.67
C GLN A 361 20.91 41.15 2.64
N MET A 362 21.88 40.21 2.62
CA MET A 362 22.96 40.20 1.63
C MET A 362 22.41 39.96 0.22
N ILE A 363 21.40 39.09 0.04
CA ILE A 363 20.75 38.87 -1.25
C ILE A 363 20.16 40.18 -1.79
N HIS A 364 19.43 40.92 -0.95
CA HIS A 364 18.90 42.24 -1.31
C HIS A 364 19.99 43.24 -1.67
N THR A 365 21.09 43.23 -0.91
CA THR A 365 22.24 44.11 -1.17
C THR A 365 22.88 43.78 -2.52
N ILE A 366 23.06 42.50 -2.87
CA ILE A 366 23.60 42.07 -4.15
C ILE A 366 22.68 42.48 -5.31
N ALA A 367 21.35 42.31 -5.12
CA ALA A 367 20.35 42.68 -6.13
C ALA A 367 20.44 44.15 -6.55
N THR A 368 20.70 45.06 -5.58
CA THR A 368 20.77 46.49 -5.83
C THR A 368 22.19 46.97 -6.21
N ARG A 369 23.23 46.19 -5.85
CA ARG A 369 24.64 46.53 -6.11
C ARG A 369 24.99 46.49 -7.58
N TYR A 370 24.45 45.54 -8.33
CA TYR A 370 24.75 45.31 -9.73
C TYR A 370 23.53 45.59 -10.60
N GLN A 371 23.74 46.44 -11.59
CA GLN A 371 22.76 46.74 -12.64
C GLN A 371 23.40 46.44 -13.99
N ILE A 372 22.61 45.88 -14.89
CA ILE A 372 22.99 45.56 -16.26
C ILE A 372 22.01 46.23 -17.24
N THR A 373 22.47 46.41 -18.45
CA THR A 373 21.61 46.89 -19.55
C THR A 373 21.30 45.71 -20.47
N LEU A 374 20.04 45.34 -20.58
CA LEU A 374 19.54 44.34 -21.51
C LEU A 374 18.43 44.99 -22.34
N ASP A 375 18.42 44.77 -23.63
CA ASP A 375 17.44 45.32 -24.57
C ASP A 375 17.23 46.85 -24.41
N SER A 376 18.34 47.59 -24.15
CA SER A 376 18.36 49.03 -23.87
C SER A 376 17.68 49.46 -22.56
N GLU A 377 17.27 48.54 -21.73
CA GLU A 377 16.71 48.81 -20.40
C GLU A 377 17.69 48.47 -19.28
N ARG A 378 17.82 49.39 -18.32
CA ARG A 378 18.66 49.18 -17.14
C ARG A 378 17.84 48.42 -16.06
N GLN A 379 18.37 47.30 -15.65
CA GLN A 379 17.70 46.44 -14.66
C GLN A 379 18.69 45.86 -13.64
N ASN A 380 18.16 45.45 -12.48
CA ASN A 380 18.95 44.78 -11.44
C ASN A 380 19.30 43.35 -11.89
N VAL A 381 20.43 42.81 -11.38
CA VAL A 381 20.87 41.43 -11.69
C VAL A 381 19.92 40.36 -11.13
N LEU A 382 19.15 40.67 -10.08
CA LEU A 382 18.10 39.80 -9.53
C LEU A 382 16.73 40.46 -9.70
N THR A 383 15.77 39.71 -10.17
CA THR A 383 14.35 40.08 -10.15
C THR A 383 13.75 39.89 -8.77
N THR A 384 12.61 40.51 -8.47
CA THR A 384 11.88 40.32 -7.21
C THR A 384 11.60 38.84 -6.93
N ASN A 385 11.14 38.09 -7.94
CA ASN A 385 10.88 36.65 -7.81
C ASN A 385 12.16 35.84 -7.49
N GLU A 386 13.33 36.20 -8.07
CA GLU A 386 14.59 35.54 -7.76
C GLU A 386 15.05 35.85 -6.33
N ILE A 387 14.85 37.09 -5.85
CA ILE A 387 15.11 37.50 -4.46
C ILE A 387 14.22 36.69 -3.51
N ASP A 388 12.91 36.61 -3.74
CA ASP A 388 11.95 35.89 -2.90
C ASP A 388 12.33 34.41 -2.79
N ASN A 389 12.66 33.76 -3.92
CA ASN A 389 13.07 32.37 -3.93
C ASN A 389 14.42 32.15 -3.20
N LEU A 390 15.44 32.97 -3.44
CA LEU A 390 16.73 32.84 -2.76
C LEU A 390 16.60 33.11 -1.24
N SER A 391 15.68 33.97 -0.83
CA SER A 391 15.46 34.36 0.57
C SER A 391 14.63 33.35 1.38
N VAL A 392 14.23 32.23 0.79
CA VAL A 392 13.57 31.14 1.52
C VAL A 392 14.46 30.67 2.66
N LYS A 393 13.96 30.76 3.91
CA LYS A 393 14.73 30.45 5.11
C LYS A 393 15.07 28.97 5.26
N ARG A 394 14.14 28.07 4.87
CA ARG A 394 14.33 26.61 4.99
C ARG A 394 13.77 25.88 3.77
N GLY A 395 14.58 25.02 3.18
CA GLY A 395 14.20 24.25 1.98
C GLY A 395 14.31 25.07 0.70
N THR A 396 13.61 24.63 -0.35
CA THR A 396 13.70 25.17 -1.71
C THR A 396 12.43 25.89 -2.17
N LEU A 397 11.29 25.61 -1.53
CA LEU A 397 9.96 26.11 -1.92
C LEU A 397 9.65 27.45 -1.25
N ASN A 398 9.19 28.43 -2.03
CA ASN A 398 8.60 29.66 -1.52
C ASN A 398 7.17 29.42 -0.97
N ASN A 399 6.52 30.45 -0.42
CA ASN A 399 5.20 30.30 0.22
C ASN A 399 4.09 29.91 -0.80
N GLU A 400 4.15 30.43 -2.01
CA GLU A 400 3.21 30.10 -3.08
C GLU A 400 3.34 28.63 -3.50
N GLU A 401 4.55 28.18 -3.73
CA GLU A 401 4.84 26.78 -4.09
C GLU A 401 4.50 25.80 -2.96
N ARG A 402 4.70 26.19 -1.70
CA ARG A 402 4.23 25.41 -0.54
C ARG A 402 2.72 25.27 -0.53
N SER A 403 1.99 26.36 -0.82
CA SER A 403 0.54 26.30 -0.93
C SER A 403 0.09 25.38 -2.09
N ILE A 404 0.81 25.39 -3.21
CA ILE A 404 0.53 24.48 -4.34
C ILE A 404 0.73 23.02 -3.92
N ILE A 405 1.83 22.70 -3.22
CA ILE A 405 2.05 21.33 -2.74
C ILE A 405 0.97 20.92 -1.74
N GLN A 406 0.61 21.79 -0.76
CA GLN A 406 -0.42 21.46 0.24
C GLN A 406 -1.78 21.12 -0.39
N LYS A 407 -2.11 21.72 -1.54
CA LYS A 407 -3.35 21.42 -2.27
C LYS A 407 -3.44 19.97 -2.78
N HIS A 408 -2.34 19.19 -2.79
CA HIS A 408 -2.45 17.77 -3.13
C HIS A 408 -3.40 17.03 -2.17
N MET A 409 -3.48 17.47 -0.90
CA MET A 409 -4.41 16.86 0.06
C MET A 409 -5.87 17.14 -0.24
N ASP A 410 -6.20 18.33 -0.78
CA ASP A 410 -7.56 18.62 -1.25
C ASP A 410 -7.91 17.73 -2.46
N VAL A 411 -6.94 17.50 -3.34
CA VAL A 411 -7.12 16.58 -4.48
C VAL A 411 -7.23 15.13 -4.01
N THR A 412 -6.39 14.69 -3.05
CA THR A 412 -6.50 13.37 -2.42
C THR A 412 -7.88 13.17 -1.81
N LEU A 413 -8.39 14.15 -1.06
CA LEU A 413 -9.73 14.15 -0.49
C LEU A 413 -10.80 13.95 -1.57
N ASN A 414 -10.76 14.77 -2.62
CA ASN A 414 -11.72 14.68 -3.72
C ASN A 414 -11.67 13.33 -4.44
N ILE A 415 -10.49 12.77 -4.67
CA ILE A 415 -10.32 11.44 -5.29
C ILE A 415 -10.91 10.36 -4.38
N LEU A 416 -10.56 10.36 -3.09
CA LEU A 416 -10.99 9.33 -2.17
C LEU A 416 -12.49 9.40 -1.85
N GLU A 417 -13.07 10.60 -1.75
CA GLU A 417 -14.51 10.76 -1.55
C GLU A 417 -15.34 10.38 -2.80
N ALA A 418 -14.76 10.46 -3.99
CA ALA A 418 -15.41 10.03 -5.22
C ALA A 418 -15.39 8.51 -5.42
N LEU A 419 -14.51 7.77 -4.72
CA LEU A 419 -14.43 6.32 -4.82
C LEU A 419 -15.57 5.66 -4.02
N PRO A 420 -16.33 4.73 -4.62
CA PRO A 420 -17.42 4.03 -3.94
C PRO A 420 -16.85 2.92 -3.03
N PHE A 421 -16.22 3.30 -1.93
CA PHE A 421 -15.68 2.32 -0.97
C PHE A 421 -16.79 1.42 -0.42
N PRO A 422 -16.63 0.10 -0.47
CA PRO A 422 -17.53 -0.81 0.23
C PRO A 422 -17.39 -0.61 1.75
N LYS A 423 -18.39 -1.06 2.53
CA LYS A 423 -18.45 -0.81 3.97
C LYS A 423 -17.20 -1.23 4.74
N HIS A 424 -16.59 -2.33 4.34
CA HIS A 424 -15.35 -2.84 4.95
C HIS A 424 -14.08 -2.06 4.56
N LEU A 425 -14.18 -1.05 3.69
CA LEU A 425 -13.10 -0.13 3.33
C LEU A 425 -13.45 1.34 3.67
N ALA A 426 -14.46 1.57 4.49
CA ALA A 426 -14.99 2.90 4.76
C ALA A 426 -13.98 3.87 5.39
N ASN A 427 -12.99 3.36 6.15
CA ASN A 427 -12.04 4.21 6.87
C ASN A 427 -10.77 4.55 6.04
N VAL A 428 -10.63 4.01 4.81
CA VAL A 428 -9.46 4.25 3.95
C VAL A 428 -9.20 5.74 3.76
N ALA A 429 -10.25 6.51 3.46
CA ALA A 429 -10.15 7.95 3.26
C ALA A 429 -9.72 8.69 4.55
N GLU A 430 -10.28 8.34 5.69
CA GLU A 430 -9.92 8.94 6.99
C GLU A 430 -8.45 8.65 7.33
N TYR A 431 -7.99 7.42 7.16
CA TYR A 431 -6.61 7.03 7.43
C TYR A 431 -5.64 7.77 6.51
N ALA A 432 -5.92 7.79 5.20
CA ALA A 432 -5.07 8.45 4.21
C ALA A 432 -4.95 9.96 4.44
N LEU A 433 -6.04 10.64 4.81
CA LEU A 433 -6.08 12.09 4.96
C LEU A 433 -5.46 12.59 6.27
N GLY A 434 -5.19 11.70 7.23
CA GLY A 434 -4.67 12.08 8.54
C GLY A 434 -3.18 12.35 8.60
N HIS A 435 -2.38 11.96 7.60
CA HIS A 435 -0.92 12.00 7.69
C HIS A 435 -0.29 13.42 7.68
N HIS A 436 -1.02 14.44 7.23
CA HIS A 436 -0.61 15.85 7.30
C HIS A 436 -1.36 16.66 8.36
N GLU A 437 -2.24 16.03 9.12
CA GLU A 437 -2.83 16.65 10.29
C GLU A 437 -1.83 16.70 11.46
N THR A 438 -2.05 17.62 12.40
CA THR A 438 -1.20 17.80 13.58
C THR A 438 -2.00 17.61 14.85
N MET A 439 -1.35 17.29 15.96
CA MET A 439 -2.03 17.00 17.22
C MET A 439 -2.76 18.23 17.80
N ASP A 440 -2.38 19.45 17.37
CA ASP A 440 -2.95 20.73 17.81
C ASP A 440 -3.91 21.38 16.81
N GLY A 441 -4.24 20.69 15.70
CA GLY A 441 -5.20 21.16 14.71
C GLY A 441 -4.67 22.21 13.73
N LYS A 442 -3.35 22.42 13.65
CA LYS A 442 -2.74 23.33 12.66
C LYS A 442 -2.33 22.62 11.37
N GLY A 443 -2.64 21.35 11.25
CA GLY A 443 -2.41 20.55 10.05
C GLY A 443 -3.42 20.83 8.94
N TYR A 444 -3.40 20.04 7.92
CA TYR A 444 -4.29 20.12 6.76
C TYR A 444 -4.63 18.71 6.25
N PRO A 445 -5.72 18.50 5.51
CA PRO A 445 -6.61 19.51 4.90
C PRO A 445 -7.74 19.98 5.81
N ARG A 446 -8.04 19.30 6.92
CA ARG A 446 -9.23 19.52 7.76
C ARG A 446 -8.95 20.26 9.07
N GLY A 447 -7.68 20.37 9.48
CA GLY A 447 -7.28 20.96 10.75
C GLY A 447 -7.76 20.18 11.97
N LEU A 448 -7.70 18.84 11.90
CA LEU A 448 -8.16 17.94 12.96
C LEU A 448 -7.17 17.92 14.12
N VAL A 449 -7.70 17.92 15.36
CA VAL A 449 -6.89 17.68 16.58
C VAL A 449 -6.77 16.20 16.89
N LYS A 450 -5.80 15.80 17.74
CA LYS A 450 -5.51 14.41 18.14
C LYS A 450 -6.78 13.60 18.44
N ALA A 451 -7.72 14.17 19.20
CA ALA A 451 -8.94 13.47 19.64
C ALA A 451 -9.95 13.19 18.49
N GLN A 452 -9.80 13.86 17.36
CA GLN A 452 -10.65 13.71 16.19
C GLN A 452 -10.09 12.74 15.16
N MET A 453 -8.87 12.25 15.34
CA MET A 453 -8.18 11.32 14.45
C MET A 453 -8.08 9.94 15.07
N SER A 454 -8.33 8.91 14.29
CA SER A 454 -8.08 7.52 14.71
C SER A 454 -6.58 7.25 14.93
N VAL A 455 -6.27 6.16 15.63
CA VAL A 455 -4.87 5.70 15.78
C VAL A 455 -4.24 5.39 14.42
N PRO A 456 -4.91 4.66 13.49
CA PRO A 456 -4.39 4.42 12.15
C PRO A 456 -4.04 5.68 11.36
N ALA A 457 -4.88 6.72 11.39
CA ALA A 457 -4.60 7.99 10.72
C ALA A 457 -3.34 8.68 11.25
N ARG A 458 -3.14 8.66 12.59
CA ARG A 458 -1.97 9.28 13.24
C ARG A 458 -0.67 8.52 13.05
N LEU A 459 -0.70 7.18 12.96
CA LEU A 459 0.51 6.39 12.75
C LEU A 459 1.06 6.54 11.32
N MET A 460 0.21 6.83 10.34
CA MET A 460 0.65 7.12 8.97
C MET A 460 1.56 8.35 8.91
N ALA A 461 1.31 9.39 9.72
CA ALA A 461 2.18 10.55 9.80
C ALA A 461 3.60 10.19 10.27
N ILE A 462 3.75 9.23 11.19
CA ILE A 462 5.06 8.75 11.64
C ILE A 462 5.77 8.00 10.51
N ALA A 463 5.04 7.16 9.78
CA ALA A 463 5.59 6.39 8.67
C ALA A 463 6.07 7.31 7.53
N ASP A 464 5.24 8.26 7.11
CA ASP A 464 5.57 9.20 6.05
C ASP A 464 6.79 10.06 6.41
N VAL A 465 6.81 10.65 7.62
CA VAL A 465 7.93 11.49 8.08
C VAL A 465 9.22 10.70 8.18
N PHE A 466 9.21 9.48 8.77
CA PHE A 466 10.42 8.70 8.92
C PHE A 466 10.95 8.23 7.56
N GLU A 467 10.07 7.77 6.67
CA GLU A 467 10.43 7.41 5.30
C GLU A 467 11.09 8.60 4.60
N ALA A 468 10.44 9.76 4.63
CA ALA A 468 10.93 10.97 3.99
C ALA A 468 12.29 11.47 4.51
N LEU A 469 12.63 11.19 5.78
CA LEU A 469 13.92 11.56 6.39
C LEU A 469 15.02 10.54 6.10
N SER A 470 14.68 9.25 6.05
CA SER A 470 15.65 8.15 5.94
C SER A 470 15.94 7.71 4.49
N ALA A 471 15.09 8.11 3.51
CA ALA A 471 15.24 7.74 2.12
C ALA A 471 16.57 8.21 1.53
N SER A 472 17.29 7.30 0.84
CA SER A 472 18.60 7.53 0.22
C SER A 472 18.54 7.90 -1.27
N ASP A 473 17.37 7.72 -1.90
CA ASP A 473 17.14 7.90 -3.33
C ASP A 473 16.86 9.36 -3.74
N ARG A 474 16.97 10.31 -2.82
CA ARG A 474 16.87 11.74 -3.10
C ARG A 474 18.22 12.26 -3.62
N PRO A 475 18.34 12.71 -4.88
CA PRO A 475 19.63 12.97 -5.56
C PRO A 475 20.44 14.13 -4.95
N TYR A 476 19.85 14.88 -4.00
CA TYR A 476 20.48 16.12 -3.46
C TYR A 476 20.67 16.08 -1.94
N LYS A 477 20.33 14.97 -1.29
CA LYS A 477 20.57 14.76 0.16
C LYS A 477 21.11 13.36 0.37
N SER A 478 22.26 13.25 1.02
CA SER A 478 22.69 11.99 1.60
C SER A 478 21.63 11.50 2.60
N ALA A 479 21.40 10.19 2.63
CA ALA A 479 20.57 9.57 3.65
C ALA A 479 21.07 9.99 5.03
N LYS A 480 20.12 10.33 5.91
CA LYS A 480 20.44 10.75 7.27
C LYS A 480 20.72 9.55 8.17
N PRO A 481 21.63 9.66 9.15
CA PRO A 481 21.70 8.70 10.24
C PRO A 481 20.37 8.58 10.97
N VAL A 482 20.09 7.41 11.52
CA VAL A 482 18.84 7.15 12.28
C VAL A 482 18.70 8.10 13.46
N SER A 483 19.79 8.36 14.18
CA SER A 483 19.80 9.32 15.31
C SER A 483 19.31 10.71 14.90
N GLU A 484 19.74 11.21 13.73
CA GLU A 484 19.30 12.51 13.20
C GLU A 484 17.81 12.46 12.81
N CYS A 485 17.35 11.40 12.15
CA CYS A 485 15.94 11.21 11.79
C CYS A 485 15.05 11.24 13.04
N LEU A 486 15.38 10.46 14.06
CA LEU A 486 14.61 10.36 15.28
C LEU A 486 14.67 11.66 16.11
N THR A 487 15.80 12.38 16.10
CA THR A 487 15.92 13.70 16.74
C THR A 487 14.99 14.73 16.07
N ILE A 488 14.91 14.75 14.75
CA ILE A 488 13.99 15.62 14.01
C ILE A 488 12.54 15.28 14.39
N MET A 489 12.19 13.98 14.40
CA MET A 489 10.85 13.53 14.78
C MET A 489 10.51 13.85 16.24
N SER A 490 11.45 13.69 17.16
CA SER A 490 11.29 14.12 18.58
C SER A 490 10.95 15.61 18.70
N ASN A 491 11.62 16.46 17.90
CA ASN A 491 11.29 17.88 17.85
C ASN A 491 9.91 18.14 17.23
N MET A 492 9.48 17.32 16.26
CA MET A 492 8.11 17.41 15.72
C MET A 492 7.06 17.00 16.77
N VAL A 493 7.35 16.00 17.60
CA VAL A 493 6.50 15.64 18.76
C VAL A 493 6.37 16.81 19.74
N LYS A 494 7.50 17.43 20.13
CA LYS A 494 7.51 18.61 21.02
C LYS A 494 6.70 19.78 20.48
N ASN A 495 6.59 19.90 19.16
CA ASN A 495 5.81 20.92 18.48
C ASN A 495 4.38 20.47 18.12
N ASN A 496 3.87 19.41 18.75
CA ASN A 496 2.54 18.85 18.52
C ASN A 496 2.25 18.44 17.06
N HIS A 497 3.29 18.13 16.28
CA HIS A 497 3.11 17.67 14.91
C HIS A 497 2.83 16.17 14.88
N LEU A 498 3.60 15.36 15.61
CA LEU A 498 3.45 13.89 15.68
C LEU A 498 2.89 13.47 17.04
N ASP A 499 2.21 12.33 17.07
CA ASP A 499 1.68 11.74 18.28
C ASP A 499 2.80 11.20 19.19
N PRO A 500 2.93 11.68 20.45
CA PRO A 500 3.99 11.25 21.36
C PRO A 500 3.91 9.76 21.74
N ASP A 501 2.69 9.22 21.90
CA ASP A 501 2.50 7.82 22.29
C ASP A 501 2.93 6.87 21.17
N LEU A 502 2.50 7.15 19.94
CA LEU A 502 2.87 6.37 18.76
C LEU A 502 4.37 6.48 18.43
N PHE A 503 4.94 7.68 18.57
CA PHE A 503 6.38 7.87 18.40
C PHE A 503 7.19 7.08 19.43
N THR A 504 6.74 7.05 20.69
CA THR A 504 7.38 6.28 21.76
C THR A 504 7.37 4.78 21.42
N ILE A 505 6.24 4.24 20.96
CA ILE A 505 6.14 2.83 20.55
C ILE A 505 7.05 2.55 19.35
N PHE A 506 7.03 3.41 18.33
CA PHE A 506 7.89 3.30 17.15
C PHE A 506 9.38 3.16 17.52
N VAL A 507 9.84 4.00 18.46
CA VAL A 507 11.23 4.00 18.93
C VAL A 507 11.53 2.79 19.82
N ARG A 508 10.70 2.50 20.84
CA ARG A 508 10.93 1.41 21.79
C ARG A 508 10.85 0.04 21.16
N SER A 509 9.93 -0.17 20.21
CA SER A 509 9.81 -1.43 19.45
C SER A 509 10.83 -1.54 18.31
N LYS A 510 11.72 -0.56 18.14
CA LYS A 510 12.79 -0.54 17.15
C LYS A 510 12.29 -0.78 15.71
N VAL A 511 11.11 -0.28 15.39
CA VAL A 511 10.53 -0.46 14.04
C VAL A 511 11.43 0.15 12.98
N TYR A 512 12.10 1.25 13.30
CA TYR A 512 13.06 1.93 12.43
C TYR A 512 14.23 1.01 12.01
N GLU A 513 14.74 0.15 12.93
CA GLU A 513 15.81 -0.80 12.59
C GLU A 513 15.33 -1.83 11.57
N LYS A 514 14.14 -2.43 11.80
CA LYS A 514 13.52 -3.39 10.89
C LYS A 514 13.32 -2.79 9.50
N TYR A 515 12.85 -1.54 9.46
CA TYR A 515 12.62 -0.83 8.20
C TYR A 515 13.94 -0.55 7.46
N ILE A 516 14.96 -0.01 8.13
CA ILE A 516 16.26 0.30 7.52
C ILE A 516 16.90 -0.97 6.96
N HIS A 517 16.89 -2.08 7.70
CA HIS A 517 17.41 -3.36 7.20
C HIS A 517 16.70 -3.86 5.93
N LYS A 518 15.42 -3.52 5.75
CA LYS A 518 14.63 -3.98 4.61
C LYS A 518 14.76 -3.06 3.38
N PHE A 519 14.89 -1.74 3.58
CA PHE A 519 14.68 -0.75 2.51
C PHE A 519 15.79 0.28 2.34
N ALA A 520 16.77 0.36 3.24
CA ALA A 520 17.80 1.39 3.23
C ALA A 520 19.20 0.81 3.51
N ASP A 521 20.23 1.65 3.61
CA ASP A 521 21.58 1.18 3.95
C ASP A 521 21.67 0.94 5.47
N PRO A 522 21.99 -0.28 5.93
CA PRO A 522 22.18 -0.57 7.34
C PRO A 522 23.20 0.34 8.05
N LYS A 523 24.12 0.98 7.31
CA LYS A 523 25.08 1.95 7.85
C LYS A 523 24.43 3.23 8.36
N GLN A 524 23.16 3.47 8.07
CA GLN A 524 22.40 4.58 8.65
C GLN A 524 22.08 4.35 10.14
N ILE A 525 22.12 3.10 10.60
CA ILE A 525 21.93 2.77 12.02
C ILE A 525 23.22 3.11 12.74
N ASP A 526 23.19 4.18 13.50
CA ASP A 526 24.28 4.69 14.33
C ASP A 526 23.98 4.51 15.82
N ASP A 527 24.99 4.69 16.66
CA ASP A 527 24.83 4.58 18.11
C ASP A 527 24.22 5.86 18.69
N PHE A 528 23.13 5.74 19.42
CA PHE A 528 22.48 6.84 20.11
C PHE A 528 21.75 6.40 21.38
N ASN A 529 21.51 7.34 22.29
CA ASN A 529 20.73 7.08 23.50
C ASN A 529 19.23 7.28 23.22
N ILE A 530 18.47 6.20 23.25
CA ILE A 530 17.01 6.20 23.00
C ILE A 530 16.28 7.13 24.00
N GLU A 531 16.64 7.10 25.28
CA GLU A 531 15.98 7.91 26.32
C GLU A 531 16.18 9.43 26.12
N ALA A 532 17.26 9.83 25.43
CA ALA A 532 17.48 11.24 25.09
C ALA A 532 16.59 11.73 23.93
N ILE A 533 16.07 10.80 23.12
CA ILE A 533 15.22 11.08 21.96
C ILE A 533 13.74 11.07 22.35
N LEU A 534 13.36 10.21 23.29
CA LEU A 534 11.97 10.10 23.72
C LEU A 534 11.45 11.42 24.34
N PRO A 535 10.18 11.77 24.11
CA PRO A 535 9.59 12.93 24.77
C PRO A 535 9.62 12.72 26.30
N THR A 536 10.08 13.72 27.04
CA THR A 536 9.95 13.75 28.51
C THR A 536 8.46 13.79 28.84
N THR A 537 7.99 12.79 29.57
CA THR A 537 6.60 12.70 30.12
C THR A 537 6.29 13.87 31.02
#